data_cbf3cf340f5839984acd53b236d8a7e6
#
_entry.id   cbf3cf340f5839984acd53b236d8a7e6
#
_cell.length_a   1.000
_cell.length_b   1.000
_cell.length_c   1.000
_cell.angle_alpha   90.00
_cell.angle_beta   90.00
_cell.angle_gamma   90.00
#
_symmetry.space_group_name_H-M   'P 1'
#
loop_
_entity.id
_entity.type
_entity.pdbx_description
1 polymer ?
#
loop_
_entity_poly.entity_id
_entity_poly.type
_entity_poly.pdbx_seq_one_letter_code
_entity_poly.pdbx_strand_id
1 'polypeptide(L)'
;AMWLTSVRNHLESTAASSGIQVGVAEVDITPPVGFPMAGYYHERLAEGTIDPLKAKAVVFREGDTAAVLVVCDLIGIATDLSKEVRRIASEKTGIPAENIVIAATHSHTAPDYMKELYLYLGKESQEKLRKEYIEKLINGPVTAIEQANENVKPAALTTGSAIQQTPVSFNRRFVMRDGSVKTWQSLKNPEVIRAAGPIDTEIGLLAITDRESGKKQGVISNFALHLDTVGGMKWSADYPYFIEQSLRETLGPDVISIFGTGCCGDINHSNPASPVRNKVDFIGKSLGTSVTEQLEKLTPLKNTTLTVGSQVVNLPLQDASPEEVARSIKILEIAHKGGKVDFFDHVTAYKKMILDQIRHKKPHANTIEHITWGLSRSLAGAGESLPVDVTVMTIGDEVAIVCLPGEVFVELGLAIKQASPFKTTMIVELSNTVETIYIPHRAAYAGGSYEVTNSNVQPGSGEMLVEAAVKLLREAATKNRTD
;
A
#
# COMPACT_ATOMS: atom_id res chain seq x y z
N ALA A 1 -30.72 47.99 -53.42
CA ALA A 1 -30.38 46.63 -52.99
C ALA A 1 -29.10 46.69 -52.23
N MET A 2 -29.21 46.67 -50.88
CA MET A 2 -28.07 46.67 -49.96
C MET A 2 -27.73 45.23 -49.61
N TRP A 3 -26.48 44.81 -49.83
CA TRP A 3 -25.92 43.55 -49.40
C TRP A 3 -25.37 43.74 -48.01
N LEU A 4 -25.97 43.04 -47.02
CA LEU A 4 -25.44 42.91 -45.69
C LEU A 4 -24.54 41.68 -45.65
N THR A 5 -23.23 41.89 -45.60
CA THR A 5 -22.25 40.89 -45.36
C THR A 5 -22.18 40.59 -43.83
N SER A 6 -22.64 39.40 -43.42
CA SER A 6 -22.51 38.89 -42.09
C SER A 6 -21.07 38.40 -41.91
N VAL A 7 -20.29 39.12 -41.13
CA VAL A 7 -19.00 38.63 -40.61
C VAL A 7 -19.29 37.73 -39.43
N ARG A 8 -19.21 36.42 -39.65
CA ARG A 8 -19.12 35.45 -38.57
C ARG A 8 -17.72 35.52 -37.95
N ASN A 9 -17.63 36.14 -36.80
CA ASN A 9 -16.46 35.98 -35.94
C ASN A 9 -16.42 34.55 -35.46
N HIS A 10 -15.54 33.73 -36.04
CA HIS A 10 -15.03 32.51 -35.40
C HIS A 10 -14.13 32.98 -34.27
N LEU A 11 -14.68 33.01 -33.06
CA LEU A 11 -13.88 32.90 -31.85
C LEU A 11 -13.36 31.47 -31.84
N GLU A 12 -12.18 31.28 -32.39
CA GLU A 12 -11.35 30.14 -32.01
C GLU A 12 -11.07 30.30 -30.54
N SER A 13 -11.80 29.56 -29.72
CA SER A 13 -11.41 29.27 -28.35
C SER A 13 -10.09 28.52 -28.44
N THR A 14 -8.99 29.25 -28.37
CA THR A 14 -7.74 28.68 -27.94
C THR A 14 -7.98 28.19 -26.51
N ALA A 15 -8.31 26.91 -26.36
CA ALA A 15 -8.22 26.24 -25.09
C ALA A 15 -6.77 26.38 -24.65
N ALA A 16 -6.51 27.38 -23.82
CA ALA A 16 -5.27 27.40 -23.03
C ALA A 16 -5.16 26.03 -22.39
N SER A 17 -4.05 25.31 -22.60
CA SER A 17 -3.78 24.06 -21.95
C SER A 17 -3.98 24.32 -20.45
N SER A 18 -5.11 23.86 -19.93
CA SER A 18 -5.37 23.94 -18.50
C SER A 18 -4.32 23.07 -17.86
N GLY A 19 -3.33 23.66 -17.18
CA GLY A 19 -2.31 22.92 -16.46
C GLY A 19 -2.96 21.88 -15.51
N ILE A 20 -2.17 21.12 -14.81
CA ILE A 20 -2.68 20.06 -13.95
C ILE A 20 -3.75 20.57 -12.98
N GLN A 21 -4.79 19.78 -12.85
CA GLN A 21 -5.85 19.95 -11.86
C GLN A 21 -5.80 18.79 -10.88
N VAL A 22 -6.02 19.07 -9.61
CA VAL A 22 -5.96 18.04 -8.57
C VAL A 22 -7.12 18.22 -7.60
N GLY A 23 -7.71 17.11 -7.19
CA GLY A 23 -8.69 17.05 -6.11
C GLY A 23 -8.31 16.03 -5.07
N VAL A 24 -8.63 16.31 -3.82
CA VAL A 24 -8.37 15.41 -2.68
C VAL A 24 -9.63 15.27 -1.83
N ALA A 25 -9.80 14.12 -1.21
CA ALA A 25 -10.88 13.85 -0.28
C ALA A 25 -10.52 12.72 0.69
N GLU A 26 -11.21 12.66 1.82
CA GLU A 26 -11.08 11.55 2.78
C GLU A 26 -12.45 11.11 3.29
N VAL A 27 -12.61 9.81 3.52
CA VAL A 27 -13.85 9.19 4.01
C VAL A 27 -13.50 8.23 5.14
N ASP A 28 -14.31 8.24 6.21
CA ASP A 28 -14.18 7.31 7.34
C ASP A 28 -14.58 5.90 6.92
N ILE A 29 -13.70 4.93 7.16
CA ILE A 29 -13.91 3.50 6.94
C ILE A 29 -13.74 2.68 8.21
N THR A 30 -13.81 3.31 9.39
CA THR A 30 -13.65 2.63 10.67
C THR A 30 -14.70 1.54 10.85
N PRO A 31 -14.28 0.30 11.17
CA PRO A 31 -15.22 -0.80 11.40
C PRO A 31 -15.93 -0.67 12.75
N PRO A 32 -17.04 -1.39 12.95
CA PRO A 32 -17.70 -1.44 14.24
C PRO A 32 -16.87 -2.20 15.28
N VAL A 33 -17.16 -1.94 16.56
CA VAL A 33 -16.66 -2.74 17.68
C VAL A 33 -17.10 -4.20 17.52
N GLY A 34 -16.23 -5.13 17.89
CA GLY A 34 -16.47 -6.56 17.76
C GLY A 34 -16.06 -7.15 16.41
N PHE A 35 -15.65 -6.31 15.43
CA PHE A 35 -15.12 -6.79 14.17
C PHE A 35 -13.70 -7.34 14.35
N PRO A 36 -13.30 -8.41 13.62
CA PRO A 36 -11.95 -8.98 13.70
C PRO A 36 -10.87 -8.00 13.23
N MET A 37 -9.73 -8.01 13.92
CA MET A 37 -8.56 -7.20 13.62
C MET A 37 -7.49 -8.03 12.90
N ALA A 38 -6.89 -7.46 11.86
CA ALA A 38 -5.80 -8.03 11.09
C ALA A 38 -4.42 -7.84 11.75
N GLY A 39 -3.39 -8.47 11.19
CA GLY A 39 -1.99 -8.23 11.49
C GLY A 39 -1.29 -9.30 12.32
N TYR A 40 -2.03 -10.22 12.95
CA TYR A 40 -1.47 -11.31 13.72
C TYR A 40 -2.11 -12.67 13.38
N TYR A 41 -1.50 -13.75 13.84
CA TYR A 41 -2.00 -15.13 13.61
C TYR A 41 -3.00 -15.61 14.65
N HIS A 42 -3.33 -14.80 15.64
CA HIS A 42 -4.39 -15.05 16.61
C HIS A 42 -5.53 -14.05 16.44
N GLU A 43 -6.72 -14.45 16.83
CA GLU A 43 -7.91 -13.61 16.75
C GLU A 43 -7.83 -12.44 17.75
N ARG A 44 -8.18 -11.26 17.26
CA ARG A 44 -8.47 -10.08 18.07
C ARG A 44 -9.78 -9.49 17.61
N LEU A 45 -10.68 -9.21 18.53
CA LEU A 45 -11.92 -8.51 18.26
C LEU A 45 -11.81 -7.08 18.79
N ALA A 46 -12.15 -6.10 17.97
CA ALA A 46 -11.97 -4.70 18.34
C ALA A 46 -12.88 -4.29 19.52
N GLU A 47 -12.31 -3.57 20.47
CA GLU A 47 -12.98 -3.06 21.68
C GLU A 47 -13.29 -1.56 21.62
N GLY A 48 -12.75 -0.87 20.61
CA GLY A 48 -12.92 0.58 20.46
C GLY A 48 -12.00 1.17 19.39
N THR A 49 -11.85 2.48 19.42
CA THR A 49 -11.06 3.26 18.46
C THR A 49 -10.12 4.21 19.20
N ILE A 50 -8.82 4.20 18.84
CA ILE A 50 -7.85 5.20 19.27
C ILE A 50 -7.93 6.40 18.34
N ASP A 51 -7.83 6.14 17.04
CA ASP A 51 -8.00 7.11 15.97
C ASP A 51 -8.71 6.44 14.77
N PRO A 52 -9.45 7.24 13.96
CA PRO A 52 -10.27 6.68 12.89
C PRO A 52 -9.44 6.13 11.74
N LEU A 53 -9.97 5.09 11.08
CA LEU A 53 -9.45 4.57 9.83
C LEU A 53 -10.09 5.29 8.65
N LYS A 54 -9.32 5.67 7.65
CA LYS A 54 -9.79 6.47 6.52
C LYS A 54 -9.38 5.87 5.16
N ALA A 55 -10.17 6.17 4.15
CA ALA A 55 -9.80 6.09 2.74
C ALA A 55 -9.53 7.52 2.25
N LYS A 56 -8.35 7.77 1.72
CA LYS A 56 -7.90 9.10 1.29
C LYS A 56 -7.51 9.05 -0.17
N ALA A 57 -8.18 9.86 -0.99
CA ALA A 57 -8.02 9.85 -2.44
C ALA A 57 -7.41 11.15 -2.95
N VAL A 58 -6.56 11.00 -3.96
CA VAL A 58 -6.11 12.09 -4.83
C VAL A 58 -6.44 11.75 -6.28
N VAL A 59 -7.05 12.70 -6.96
CA VAL A 59 -7.33 12.64 -8.40
C VAL A 59 -6.49 13.69 -9.11
N PHE A 60 -5.68 13.26 -10.05
CA PHE A 60 -4.91 14.11 -10.95
C PHE A 60 -5.60 14.14 -12.31
N ARG A 61 -5.74 15.34 -12.91
CA ARG A 61 -6.24 15.52 -14.28
C ARG A 61 -5.38 16.52 -15.04
N GLU A 62 -5.05 16.16 -16.26
CA GLU A 62 -4.38 17.05 -17.21
C GLU A 62 -4.82 16.66 -18.62
N GLY A 63 -5.48 17.60 -19.32
CA GLY A 63 -6.14 17.28 -20.60
C GLY A 63 -7.15 16.14 -20.44
N ASP A 64 -7.02 15.13 -21.29
CA ASP A 64 -7.87 13.93 -21.26
C ASP A 64 -7.34 12.83 -20.32
N THR A 65 -6.16 13.02 -19.72
CA THR A 65 -5.53 12.06 -18.83
C THR A 65 -6.00 12.27 -17.39
N ALA A 66 -6.38 11.18 -16.73
CA ALA A 66 -6.69 11.19 -15.31
C ALA A 66 -6.05 9.99 -14.60
N ALA A 67 -5.62 10.20 -13.36
CA ALA A 67 -5.04 9.19 -12.51
C ALA A 67 -5.57 9.32 -11.09
N VAL A 68 -5.73 8.20 -10.40
CA VAL A 68 -6.22 8.14 -9.01
C VAL A 68 -5.31 7.27 -8.17
N LEU A 69 -4.91 7.81 -7.02
CA LEU A 69 -4.38 7.02 -5.92
C LEU A 69 -5.33 7.18 -4.73
N VAL A 70 -5.91 6.08 -4.25
CA VAL A 70 -6.65 6.04 -3.00
C VAL A 70 -5.91 5.14 -2.02
N VAL A 71 -5.56 5.66 -0.85
CA VAL A 71 -4.87 4.95 0.21
C VAL A 71 -5.81 4.72 1.37
N CYS A 72 -5.92 3.48 1.81
CA CYS A 72 -6.82 3.06 2.88
C CYS A 72 -6.03 2.60 4.11
N ASP A 73 -6.49 2.96 5.30
CA ASP A 73 -5.95 2.45 6.57
C ASP A 73 -6.40 1.01 6.79
N LEU A 74 -5.79 0.11 6.03
CA LEU A 74 -6.03 -1.34 6.02
C LEU A 74 -4.69 -2.07 6.11
N ILE A 75 -4.73 -3.37 6.42
CA ILE A 75 -3.53 -4.21 6.42
C ILE A 75 -3.04 -4.50 5.00
N GLY A 76 -3.95 -4.63 4.05
CA GLY A 76 -3.69 -4.91 2.67
C GLY A 76 -4.95 -4.80 1.82
N ILE A 77 -4.77 -4.76 0.53
CA ILE A 77 -5.87 -4.71 -0.44
C ILE A 77 -6.00 -6.05 -1.13
N ALA A 78 -7.09 -6.76 -0.84
CA ALA A 78 -7.43 -7.99 -1.56
C ALA A 78 -7.75 -7.66 -3.03
N THR A 79 -7.34 -8.53 -3.94
CA THR A 79 -7.55 -8.35 -5.38
C THR A 79 -9.03 -8.14 -5.72
N ASP A 80 -9.94 -8.86 -5.08
CA ASP A 80 -11.39 -8.71 -5.34
C ASP A 80 -11.92 -7.36 -4.86
N LEU A 81 -11.44 -6.84 -3.72
CA LEU A 81 -11.76 -5.49 -3.26
C LEU A 81 -11.26 -4.43 -4.25
N SER A 82 -10.02 -4.58 -4.71
CA SER A 82 -9.42 -3.67 -5.70
C SER A 82 -10.24 -3.64 -6.98
N LYS A 83 -10.57 -4.80 -7.54
CA LYS A 83 -11.36 -4.91 -8.78
C LYS A 83 -12.71 -4.22 -8.64
N GLU A 84 -13.42 -4.46 -7.55
CA GLU A 84 -14.76 -3.91 -7.34
C GLU A 84 -14.74 -2.39 -7.13
N VAL A 85 -13.86 -1.88 -6.28
CA VAL A 85 -13.69 -0.43 -6.06
C VAL A 85 -13.33 0.28 -7.37
N ARG A 86 -12.36 -0.24 -8.11
CA ARG A 86 -11.90 0.34 -9.38
C ARG A 86 -12.99 0.32 -10.44
N ARG A 87 -13.75 -0.77 -10.54
CA ARG A 87 -14.88 -0.88 -11.46
C ARG A 87 -15.95 0.19 -11.18
N ILE A 88 -16.42 0.27 -9.93
CA ILE A 88 -17.47 1.21 -9.55
C ILE A 88 -16.99 2.66 -9.70
N ALA A 89 -15.77 2.96 -9.22
CA ALA A 89 -15.21 4.31 -9.35
C ALA A 89 -15.03 4.72 -10.82
N SER A 90 -14.60 3.80 -11.69
CA SER A 90 -14.49 4.04 -13.13
C SER A 90 -15.84 4.35 -13.77
N GLU A 91 -16.88 3.59 -13.44
CA GLU A 91 -18.24 3.81 -13.94
C GLU A 91 -18.78 5.18 -13.51
N LYS A 92 -18.49 5.60 -12.28
CA LYS A 92 -19.00 6.87 -11.73
C LYS A 92 -18.21 8.11 -12.18
N THR A 93 -16.93 8.00 -12.40
CA THR A 93 -16.04 9.13 -12.68
C THR A 93 -15.62 9.23 -14.15
N GLY A 94 -15.78 8.16 -14.92
CA GLY A 94 -15.26 8.05 -16.28
C GLY A 94 -13.74 7.86 -16.36
N ILE A 95 -13.05 7.71 -15.24
CA ILE A 95 -11.60 7.45 -15.20
C ILE A 95 -11.37 5.97 -15.50
N PRO A 96 -10.48 5.62 -16.46
CA PRO A 96 -10.18 4.21 -16.73
C PRO A 96 -9.75 3.45 -15.48
N ALA A 97 -10.27 2.23 -15.29
CA ALA A 97 -9.99 1.42 -14.10
C ALA A 97 -8.48 1.13 -13.92
N GLU A 98 -7.74 0.97 -15.01
CA GLU A 98 -6.29 0.79 -15.01
C GLU A 98 -5.51 2.03 -14.52
N ASN A 99 -6.12 3.20 -14.53
CA ASN A 99 -5.55 4.45 -14.02
C ASN A 99 -5.94 4.71 -12.55
N ILE A 100 -6.67 3.79 -11.92
CA ILE A 100 -7.07 3.87 -10.51
C ILE A 100 -6.27 2.85 -9.72
N VAL A 101 -5.54 3.32 -8.71
CA VAL A 101 -4.80 2.46 -7.77
C VAL A 101 -5.41 2.61 -6.39
N ILE A 102 -5.70 1.48 -5.75
CA ILE A 102 -6.05 1.40 -4.34
C ILE A 102 -4.91 0.73 -3.56
N ALA A 103 -4.41 1.38 -2.53
CA ALA A 103 -3.32 0.91 -1.71
C ALA A 103 -3.69 0.86 -0.23
N ALA A 104 -3.02 0.03 0.53
CA ALA A 104 -3.14 -0.01 1.99
C ALA A 104 -1.95 0.66 2.65
N THR A 105 -2.19 1.29 3.81
CA THR A 105 -1.11 1.80 4.66
C THR A 105 -0.38 0.70 5.42
N HIS A 106 -0.98 -0.47 5.57
CA HIS A 106 -0.49 -1.64 6.30
C HIS A 106 -0.67 -1.58 7.82
N SER A 107 -1.72 -0.91 8.30
CA SER A 107 -2.02 -0.88 9.73
C SER A 107 -2.34 -2.27 10.30
N HIS A 108 -1.61 -2.68 11.34
CA HIS A 108 -1.85 -3.92 12.09
C HIS A 108 -2.97 -3.78 13.15
N THR A 109 -3.60 -2.63 13.22
CA THR A 109 -4.82 -2.36 14.00
C THR A 109 -5.97 -1.94 13.08
N ALA A 110 -6.06 -2.58 11.93
CA ALA A 110 -7.10 -2.44 10.92
C ALA A 110 -7.95 -3.73 10.82
N PRO A 111 -9.08 -3.72 10.09
CA PRO A 111 -9.96 -4.88 10.03
C PRO A 111 -9.39 -6.07 9.27
N ASP A 112 -9.65 -7.27 9.77
CA ASP A 112 -9.42 -8.52 9.06
C ASP A 112 -10.66 -8.88 8.24
N TYR A 113 -10.84 -8.19 7.13
CA TYR A 113 -12.00 -8.38 6.24
C TYR A 113 -11.80 -9.52 5.24
N MET A 114 -10.56 -9.99 5.08
CA MET A 114 -10.20 -11.03 4.12
C MET A 114 -10.45 -12.42 4.66
N LYS A 115 -10.33 -12.63 5.97
CA LYS A 115 -10.60 -13.90 6.64
C LYS A 115 -12.02 -13.95 7.14
N GLU A 116 -12.69 -15.03 6.88
CA GLU A 116 -14.03 -15.26 7.41
C GLU A 116 -13.97 -15.88 8.82
N LEU A 117 -13.22 -15.25 9.73
CA LEU A 117 -13.02 -15.74 11.10
C LEU A 117 -14.31 -15.98 11.87
N TYR A 118 -15.33 -15.15 11.63
CA TYR A 118 -16.64 -15.30 12.22
C TYR A 118 -17.28 -16.65 11.92
N LEU A 119 -16.95 -17.31 10.81
CA LEU A 119 -17.43 -18.65 10.50
C LEU A 119 -16.83 -19.73 11.41
N TYR A 120 -15.63 -19.53 11.90
CA TYR A 120 -15.04 -20.40 12.91
C TYR A 120 -15.73 -20.32 14.24
N LEU A 121 -16.20 -19.12 14.55
CA LEU A 121 -16.79 -18.85 15.85
C LEU A 121 -18.23 -19.27 15.93
N GLY A 122 -18.83 -19.65 14.79
CA GLY A 122 -20.24 -19.99 14.69
C GLY A 122 -21.17 -18.86 15.15
N LYS A 123 -20.71 -17.60 15.03
CA LYS A 123 -21.42 -16.43 15.55
C LYS A 123 -22.12 -15.69 14.42
N GLU A 124 -23.40 -15.93 14.26
CA GLU A 124 -24.27 -15.26 13.30
C GLU A 124 -24.17 -13.73 13.36
N SER A 125 -24.01 -13.16 14.57
CA SER A 125 -23.83 -11.73 14.77
C SER A 125 -22.59 -11.15 14.08
N GLN A 126 -21.51 -11.92 13.97
CA GLN A 126 -20.29 -11.48 13.31
C GLN A 126 -20.39 -11.54 11.80
N GLU A 127 -21.15 -12.50 11.27
CA GLU A 127 -21.44 -12.54 9.84
C GLU A 127 -22.25 -11.33 9.39
N LYS A 128 -23.22 -10.90 10.22
CA LYS A 128 -23.99 -9.68 9.98
C LYS A 128 -23.07 -8.45 9.97
N LEU A 129 -22.21 -8.29 10.98
CA LEU A 129 -21.23 -7.20 11.05
C LEU A 129 -20.32 -7.16 9.83
N ARG A 130 -19.88 -8.33 9.36
CA ARG A 130 -19.06 -8.42 8.16
C ARG A 130 -19.80 -7.93 6.92
N LYS A 131 -21.00 -8.41 6.70
CA LYS A 131 -21.80 -7.99 5.53
C LYS A 131 -22.02 -6.48 5.52
N GLU A 132 -22.39 -5.91 6.65
CA GLU A 132 -22.58 -4.47 6.79
C GLU A 132 -21.27 -3.70 6.55
N TYR A 133 -20.17 -4.19 7.09
CA TYR A 133 -18.88 -3.52 6.92
C TYR A 133 -18.31 -3.65 5.52
N ILE A 134 -18.49 -4.77 4.81
CA ILE A 134 -18.01 -4.94 3.43
C ILE A 134 -18.62 -3.88 2.50
N GLU A 135 -19.89 -3.54 2.68
CA GLU A 135 -20.51 -2.45 1.92
C GLU A 135 -19.83 -1.10 2.21
N LYS A 136 -19.59 -0.78 3.48
CA LYS A 136 -18.85 0.42 3.89
C LYS A 136 -17.42 0.43 3.32
N LEU A 137 -16.76 -0.73 3.34
CA LEU A 137 -15.38 -0.90 2.87
C LEU A 137 -15.26 -0.71 1.34
N ILE A 138 -16.25 -1.12 0.56
CA ILE A 138 -16.29 -0.88 -0.88
C ILE A 138 -16.68 0.57 -1.17
N ASN A 139 -17.75 1.06 -0.55
CA ASN A 139 -18.31 2.39 -0.81
C ASN A 139 -17.39 3.51 -0.29
N GLY A 140 -16.65 3.30 0.79
CA GLY A 140 -15.76 4.31 1.35
C GLY A 140 -14.70 4.81 0.37
N PRO A 141 -13.83 3.93 -0.17
CA PRO A 141 -12.86 4.30 -1.18
C PRO A 141 -13.50 4.87 -2.47
N VAL A 142 -14.62 4.30 -2.92
CA VAL A 142 -15.37 4.81 -4.08
C VAL A 142 -15.82 6.25 -3.82
N THR A 143 -16.44 6.52 -2.68
CA THR A 143 -16.90 7.85 -2.29
C THR A 143 -15.74 8.84 -2.16
N ALA A 144 -14.61 8.41 -1.61
CA ALA A 144 -13.41 9.24 -1.53
C ALA A 144 -12.92 9.65 -2.93
N ILE A 145 -12.92 8.70 -3.88
CA ILE A 145 -12.56 8.97 -5.28
C ILE A 145 -13.57 9.92 -5.94
N GLU A 146 -14.86 9.71 -5.76
CA GLU A 146 -15.91 10.60 -6.31
C GLU A 146 -15.74 12.03 -5.78
N GLN A 147 -15.63 12.18 -4.47
CA GLN A 147 -15.45 13.49 -3.83
C GLN A 147 -14.15 14.17 -4.27
N ALA A 148 -13.05 13.42 -4.35
CA ALA A 148 -11.79 13.95 -4.86
C ALA A 148 -11.93 14.41 -6.31
N ASN A 149 -12.65 13.66 -7.15
CA ASN A 149 -12.92 14.01 -8.52
C ASN A 149 -13.82 15.27 -8.65
N GLU A 150 -14.81 15.43 -7.79
CA GLU A 150 -15.65 16.63 -7.72
C GLU A 150 -14.86 17.86 -7.23
N ASN A 151 -13.86 17.65 -6.38
CA ASN A 151 -13.00 18.69 -5.83
C ASN A 151 -11.83 19.09 -6.76
N VAL A 152 -11.74 18.52 -7.94
CA VAL A 152 -10.67 18.81 -8.91
C VAL A 152 -10.69 20.28 -9.31
N LYS A 153 -9.55 20.95 -9.15
CA LYS A 153 -9.33 22.35 -9.50
C LYS A 153 -7.87 22.64 -9.86
N PRO A 154 -7.58 23.75 -10.54
CA PRO A 154 -6.22 24.11 -10.91
C PRO A 154 -5.27 24.10 -9.70
N ALA A 155 -4.17 23.37 -9.80
CA ALA A 155 -3.24 23.16 -8.71
C ALA A 155 -1.82 23.59 -9.08
N ALA A 156 -1.09 24.11 -8.09
CA ALA A 156 0.35 24.24 -8.11
C ALA A 156 0.96 23.12 -7.29
N LEU A 157 1.93 22.44 -7.86
CA LEU A 157 2.60 21.29 -7.23
C LEU A 157 4.04 21.62 -6.89
N THR A 158 4.46 21.15 -5.71
CA THR A 158 5.87 21.18 -5.30
C THR A 158 6.29 19.78 -4.85
N THR A 159 7.51 19.37 -5.18
CA THR A 159 8.03 18.04 -4.88
C THR A 159 9.46 18.07 -4.39
N GLY A 160 9.86 17.02 -3.74
CA GLY A 160 11.20 16.77 -3.24
C GLY A 160 11.21 15.66 -2.21
N SER A 161 12.27 15.58 -1.46
CA SER A 161 12.40 14.59 -0.39
C SER A 161 13.07 15.18 0.85
N ALA A 162 12.76 14.58 1.99
CA ALA A 162 13.48 14.76 3.25
C ALA A 162 14.23 13.48 3.60
N ILE A 163 15.26 13.59 4.43
CA ILE A 163 15.94 12.44 5.02
C ILE A 163 15.58 12.36 6.50
N GLN A 164 15.02 11.25 6.92
CA GLN A 164 14.70 11.01 8.33
C GLN A 164 15.99 10.79 9.12
N GLN A 165 16.39 11.78 9.90
CA GLN A 165 17.63 11.75 10.69
C GLN A 165 17.46 10.96 11.99
N THR A 166 16.33 11.12 12.67
CA THR A 166 16.05 10.37 13.89
C THR A 166 15.72 8.92 13.53
N PRO A 167 16.45 7.93 14.09
CA PRO A 167 16.22 6.53 13.76
C PRO A 167 14.85 6.05 14.22
N VAL A 168 13.98 5.70 13.28
CA VAL A 168 12.62 5.16 13.53
C VAL A 168 12.37 3.85 12.78
N SER A 169 13.23 3.51 11.81
CA SER A 169 13.11 2.33 10.97
C SER A 169 14.39 1.50 10.99
N PHE A 170 14.26 0.19 11.00
CA PHE A 170 15.36 -0.75 11.10
C PHE A 170 15.09 -1.97 10.23
N ASN A 171 16.12 -2.51 9.56
CA ASN A 171 15.99 -3.81 8.93
C ASN A 171 15.88 -4.87 10.02
N ARG A 172 14.84 -5.72 9.95
CA ARG A 172 14.50 -6.68 11.02
C ARG A 172 15.07 -8.08 10.81
N ARG A 173 15.80 -8.29 9.71
CA ARG A 173 16.44 -9.53 9.34
C ARG A 173 17.93 -9.45 9.64
N PHE A 174 18.51 -10.51 10.18
CA PHE A 174 19.90 -10.51 10.64
C PHE A 174 20.64 -11.74 10.16
N VAL A 175 21.87 -11.52 9.68
CA VAL A 175 22.82 -12.60 9.37
C VAL A 175 23.42 -13.10 10.66
N MET A 176 23.37 -14.43 10.87
CA MET A 176 23.87 -15.11 12.04
C MET A 176 25.25 -15.72 11.78
N ARG A 177 25.99 -16.04 12.84
CA ARG A 177 27.34 -16.65 12.74
C ARG A 177 27.35 -18.00 12.02
N ASP A 178 26.27 -18.76 12.08
CA ASP A 178 26.10 -20.03 11.36
C ASP A 178 25.73 -19.85 9.87
N GLY A 179 25.66 -18.61 9.39
CA GLY A 179 25.28 -18.27 8.01
C GLY A 179 23.77 -18.22 7.76
N SER A 180 22.95 -18.58 8.74
CA SER A 180 21.49 -18.43 8.62
C SER A 180 21.06 -16.96 8.71
N VAL A 181 19.82 -16.68 8.30
CA VAL A 181 19.16 -15.39 8.53
C VAL A 181 18.01 -15.61 9.51
N LYS A 182 17.90 -14.74 10.51
CA LYS A 182 16.80 -14.75 11.47
C LYS A 182 16.16 -13.38 11.59
N THR A 183 14.84 -13.37 11.56
CA THR A 183 14.05 -12.17 11.81
C THR A 183 13.95 -11.88 13.31
N TRP A 184 13.82 -10.60 13.70
CA TRP A 184 13.62 -10.13 15.08
C TRP A 184 14.74 -10.54 16.05
N GLN A 185 15.94 -10.09 15.79
CA GLN A 185 17.08 -10.33 16.68
C GLN A 185 17.49 -9.05 17.45
N SER A 186 18.22 -9.24 18.53
CA SER A 186 18.88 -8.18 19.28
C SER A 186 20.39 -8.21 19.00
N LEU A 187 21.02 -7.04 18.90
CA LEU A 187 22.48 -6.93 18.80
C LEU A 187 23.21 -7.39 20.07
N LYS A 188 22.49 -7.62 21.18
CA LYS A 188 23.02 -8.27 22.38
C LYS A 188 23.22 -9.77 22.22
N ASN A 189 22.57 -10.38 21.21
CA ASN A 189 22.80 -11.77 20.88
C ASN A 189 24.16 -11.92 20.18
N PRO A 190 25.15 -12.64 20.78
CA PRO A 190 26.49 -12.78 20.21
C PRO A 190 26.51 -13.53 18.87
N GLU A 191 25.45 -14.26 18.55
CA GLU A 191 25.32 -14.95 17.26
C GLU A 191 24.94 -14.04 16.11
N VAL A 192 24.51 -12.80 16.37
CA VAL A 192 24.19 -11.81 15.35
C VAL A 192 25.46 -11.17 14.81
N ILE A 193 25.66 -11.22 13.49
CA ILE A 193 26.77 -10.52 12.82
C ILE A 193 26.37 -9.11 12.42
N ARG A 194 25.24 -8.96 11.70
CA ARG A 194 24.76 -7.69 11.13
C ARG A 194 23.32 -7.80 10.66
N ALA A 195 22.70 -6.65 10.38
CA ALA A 195 21.46 -6.63 9.61
C ALA A 195 21.68 -7.25 8.21
N ALA A 196 20.67 -7.95 7.72
CA ALA A 196 20.74 -8.65 6.43
C ALA A 196 20.55 -7.72 5.23
N GLY A 197 19.97 -6.55 5.42
CA GLY A 197 19.73 -5.57 4.38
C GLY A 197 19.79 -4.13 4.89
N PRO A 198 19.66 -3.15 3.98
CA PRO A 198 19.64 -1.72 4.29
C PRO A 198 18.28 -1.28 4.86
N ILE A 199 18.17 0.03 5.07
CA ILE A 199 16.91 0.75 5.27
C ILE A 199 16.83 1.88 4.22
N ASP A 200 15.61 2.39 4.00
CA ASP A 200 15.38 3.59 3.20
C ASP A 200 14.91 4.72 4.13
N THR A 201 15.75 5.73 4.30
CA THR A 201 15.47 6.89 5.18
C THR A 201 14.88 8.08 4.44
N GLU A 202 14.67 7.96 3.13
CA GLU A 202 14.08 9.02 2.33
C GLU A 202 12.58 9.11 2.55
N ILE A 203 12.10 10.35 2.77
CA ILE A 203 10.67 10.67 2.76
C ILE A 203 10.38 11.40 1.45
N GLY A 204 9.73 10.76 0.50
CA GLY A 204 9.26 11.40 -0.73
C GLY A 204 8.05 12.28 -0.47
N LEU A 205 7.99 13.45 -1.10
CA LEU A 205 6.95 14.46 -0.86
C LEU A 205 6.41 15.06 -2.16
N LEU A 206 5.07 15.20 -2.20
CA LEU A 206 4.36 15.99 -3.20
C LEU A 206 3.31 16.84 -2.48
N ALA A 207 3.45 18.15 -2.51
CA ALA A 207 2.50 19.09 -1.93
C ALA A 207 1.62 19.71 -3.01
N ILE A 208 0.33 19.80 -2.72
CA ILE A 208 -0.74 20.23 -3.62
C ILE A 208 -1.32 21.53 -3.10
N THR A 209 -1.21 22.61 -3.87
CA THR A 209 -1.71 23.93 -3.53
C THR A 209 -2.80 24.35 -4.52
N ASP A 210 -3.94 24.77 -4.02
CA ASP A 210 -4.98 25.39 -4.82
C ASP A 210 -4.47 26.72 -5.39
N ARG A 211 -4.48 26.87 -6.72
CA ARG A 211 -3.98 28.08 -7.37
C ARG A 211 -4.82 29.31 -7.08
N GLU A 212 -6.11 29.14 -6.86
CA GLU A 212 -7.02 30.27 -6.62
C GLU A 212 -6.85 30.82 -5.21
N SER A 213 -6.90 29.95 -4.20
CA SER A 213 -6.84 30.35 -2.79
C SER A 213 -5.40 30.47 -2.24
N GLY A 214 -4.43 29.84 -2.89
CA GLY A 214 -3.07 29.72 -2.38
C GLY A 214 -2.92 28.75 -1.19
N LYS A 215 -3.99 28.06 -0.79
CA LYS A 215 -3.99 27.11 0.33
C LYS A 215 -3.49 25.74 -0.10
N LYS A 216 -2.69 25.10 0.74
CA LYS A 216 -2.35 23.69 0.56
C LYS A 216 -3.57 22.82 0.84
N GLN A 217 -3.96 22.04 -0.15
CA GLN A 217 -5.11 21.12 -0.08
C GLN A 217 -4.70 19.75 0.46
N GLY A 218 -3.50 19.30 0.08
CA GLY A 218 -3.04 17.98 0.41
C GLY A 218 -1.52 17.87 0.35
N VAL A 219 -1.00 16.87 1.07
CA VAL A 219 0.39 16.47 1.00
C VAL A 219 0.43 14.96 0.90
N ILE A 220 1.12 14.45 -0.13
CA ILE A 220 1.47 13.04 -0.25
C ILE A 220 2.86 12.87 0.34
N SER A 221 3.00 11.95 1.29
CA SER A 221 4.27 11.54 1.87
C SER A 221 4.47 10.03 1.71
N ASN A 222 5.71 9.61 1.51
CA ASN A 222 6.07 8.22 1.27
C ASN A 222 7.30 7.85 2.08
N PHE A 223 7.19 6.81 2.90
CA PHE A 223 8.28 6.33 3.75
C PHE A 223 8.20 4.83 3.97
N ALA A 224 9.35 4.15 4.04
CA ALA A 224 9.46 2.70 4.16
C ALA A 224 9.53 2.25 5.63
N LEU A 225 8.37 2.00 6.25
CA LEU A 225 8.26 1.48 7.61
C LEU A 225 6.94 0.75 7.81
N HIS A 226 6.98 -0.44 8.39
CA HIS A 226 5.79 -1.21 8.81
C HIS A 226 4.92 -0.42 9.79
N LEU A 227 3.60 -0.55 9.65
CA LEU A 227 2.62 0.04 10.56
C LEU A 227 2.18 -0.98 11.61
N ASP A 228 3.13 -1.45 12.40
CA ASP A 228 2.95 -2.35 13.54
C ASP A 228 3.50 -1.69 14.82
N THR A 229 3.27 -0.39 14.97
CA THR A 229 3.75 0.39 16.11
C THR A 229 2.67 0.60 17.18
N VAL A 230 1.42 0.27 16.85
CA VAL A 230 0.27 0.21 17.76
C VAL A 230 -0.19 -1.23 17.89
N GLY A 231 -0.24 -1.70 19.12
CA GLY A 231 -0.81 -3.01 19.47
C GLY A 231 -2.18 -2.89 20.13
N GLY A 232 -2.68 -4.02 20.65
CA GLY A 232 -3.92 -4.06 21.42
C GLY A 232 -5.16 -4.29 20.56
N MET A 233 -6.31 -3.86 21.13
CA MET A 233 -7.66 -4.24 20.66
C MET A 233 -8.48 -3.03 20.19
N LYS A 234 -7.82 -1.95 19.75
CA LYS A 234 -8.51 -0.74 19.27
C LYS A 234 -8.03 -0.34 17.90
N TRP A 235 -8.94 0.18 17.07
CA TRP A 235 -8.62 0.68 15.73
C TRP A 235 -7.65 1.85 15.79
N SER A 236 -6.65 1.86 14.93
CA SER A 236 -5.72 2.97 14.75
C SER A 236 -5.11 2.96 13.34
N ALA A 237 -4.95 4.14 12.77
CA ALA A 237 -4.22 4.35 11.52
C ALA A 237 -2.69 4.27 11.71
N ASP A 238 -2.22 4.03 12.93
CA ASP A 238 -0.80 3.94 13.29
C ASP A 238 -0.05 5.28 13.11
N TYR A 239 1.27 5.28 12.94
CA TYR A 239 2.08 6.51 12.94
C TYR A 239 1.69 7.55 11.87
N PRO A 240 1.09 7.24 10.72
CA PRO A 240 0.63 8.26 9.76
C PRO A 240 -0.41 9.23 10.33
N TYR A 241 -1.17 8.81 11.33
CA TYR A 241 -2.08 9.70 12.06
C TYR A 241 -1.33 10.90 12.66
N PHE A 242 -0.15 10.68 13.23
CA PHE A 242 0.65 11.75 13.82
C PHE A 242 1.36 12.63 12.78
N ILE A 243 1.67 12.07 11.60
CA ILE A 243 2.12 12.87 10.44
C ILE A 243 1.00 13.82 10.02
N GLU A 244 -0.24 13.33 9.93
CA GLU A 244 -1.42 14.14 9.64
C GLU A 244 -1.60 15.27 10.66
N GLN A 245 -1.49 14.97 11.96
CA GLN A 245 -1.60 15.99 12.99
C GLN A 245 -0.55 17.10 12.83
N SER A 246 0.71 16.72 12.58
CA SER A 246 1.80 17.70 12.33
C SER A 246 1.52 18.58 11.10
N LEU A 247 0.98 18.01 10.04
CA LEU A 247 0.58 18.77 8.85
C LEU A 247 -0.58 19.71 9.13
N ARG A 248 -1.59 19.29 9.88
CA ARG A 248 -2.74 20.11 10.25
C ARG A 248 -2.38 21.26 11.18
N GLU A 249 -1.47 21.03 12.12
CA GLU A 249 -0.93 22.07 12.98
C GLU A 249 -0.18 23.14 12.16
N THR A 250 0.51 22.75 11.10
CA THR A 250 1.32 23.65 10.27
C THR A 250 0.50 24.35 9.18
N LEU A 251 -0.40 23.63 8.51
CA LEU A 251 -1.09 24.07 7.29
C LEU A 251 -2.58 24.37 7.47
N GLY A 252 -3.14 24.04 8.62
CA GLY A 252 -4.57 24.18 8.92
C GLY A 252 -5.33 22.84 8.91
N PRO A 253 -6.53 22.82 9.51
CA PRO A 253 -7.27 21.59 9.78
C PRO A 253 -7.82 20.88 8.53
N ASP A 254 -7.92 21.59 7.42
CA ASP A 254 -8.56 21.08 6.19
C ASP A 254 -7.58 20.34 5.27
N VAL A 255 -6.26 20.38 5.56
CA VAL A 255 -5.28 19.69 4.73
C VAL A 255 -5.45 18.17 4.85
N ILE A 256 -5.40 17.50 3.70
CA ILE A 256 -5.47 16.05 3.63
C ILE A 256 -4.05 15.47 3.52
N SER A 257 -3.69 14.65 4.49
CA SER A 257 -2.43 13.92 4.52
C SER A 257 -2.62 12.53 3.92
N ILE A 258 -1.99 12.28 2.77
CA ILE A 258 -2.02 10.98 2.10
C ILE A 258 -0.66 10.31 2.31
N PHE A 259 -0.63 9.21 3.06
CA PHE A 259 0.58 8.46 3.34
C PHE A 259 0.64 7.20 2.50
N GLY A 260 1.62 7.12 1.59
CA GLY A 260 1.93 5.90 0.84
C GLY A 260 3.06 5.13 1.53
N THR A 261 2.80 3.89 1.91
CA THR A 261 3.81 3.04 2.55
C THR A 261 4.85 2.60 1.53
N GLY A 262 6.12 2.92 1.82
CA GLY A 262 7.25 2.51 1.01
C GLY A 262 7.59 1.03 1.21
N CYS A 263 8.50 0.49 0.39
CA CYS A 263 8.90 -0.91 0.47
C CYS A 263 9.47 -1.25 1.85
N CYS A 264 8.69 -1.91 2.68
CA CYS A 264 9.02 -2.19 4.07
C CYS A 264 8.82 -3.65 4.49
N GLY A 265 8.78 -4.60 3.55
CA GLY A 265 8.59 -6.01 3.87
C GLY A 265 9.57 -6.54 4.92
N ASP A 266 10.80 -6.05 4.93
CA ASP A 266 11.85 -6.40 5.88
C ASP A 266 12.20 -5.29 6.89
N ILE A 267 11.37 -4.25 7.00
CA ILE A 267 11.62 -3.07 7.84
C ILE A 267 10.58 -2.93 8.96
N ASN A 268 11.02 -2.75 10.20
CA ASN A 268 10.15 -2.43 11.32
C ASN A 268 10.73 -1.31 12.21
N HIS A 269 10.01 -0.97 13.29
CA HIS A 269 10.37 0.09 14.24
C HIS A 269 11.21 -0.37 15.43
N SER A 270 11.54 -1.66 15.52
CA SER A 270 12.28 -2.22 16.65
C SER A 270 13.78 -1.98 16.47
N ASN A 271 14.34 -1.10 17.29
CA ASN A 271 15.78 -0.87 17.32
C ASN A 271 16.50 -2.11 17.87
N PRO A 272 17.34 -2.79 17.09
CA PRO A 272 18.02 -4.00 17.56
C PRO A 272 19.07 -3.73 18.66
N ALA A 273 19.50 -2.49 18.83
CA ALA A 273 20.46 -2.08 19.86
C ALA A 273 19.79 -1.71 21.20
N SER A 274 18.45 -1.62 21.24
CA SER A 274 17.70 -1.18 22.43
C SER A 274 16.57 -2.14 22.76
N PRO A 275 16.33 -2.47 24.03
CA PRO A 275 15.15 -3.22 24.44
C PRO A 275 13.88 -2.36 24.48
N VAL A 276 14.02 -1.03 24.42
CA VAL A 276 12.91 -0.08 24.46
C VAL A 276 12.46 0.24 23.04
N ARG A 277 11.20 -0.05 22.74
CA ARG A 277 10.59 0.29 21.45
C ARG A 277 10.16 1.74 21.41
N ASN A 278 10.36 2.38 20.28
CA ASN A 278 9.77 3.68 20.00
C ASN A 278 8.24 3.58 20.02
N LYS A 279 7.59 4.57 20.61
CA LYS A 279 6.13 4.68 20.61
C LYS A 279 5.63 5.29 19.32
N VAL A 280 4.38 5.02 18.98
CA VAL A 280 3.73 5.48 17.75
C VAL A 280 3.76 7.00 17.60
N ASP A 281 3.51 7.75 18.67
CA ASP A 281 3.52 9.22 18.67
C ASP A 281 4.93 9.77 18.43
N PHE A 282 5.95 9.17 19.03
CA PHE A 282 7.35 9.54 18.78
C PHE A 282 7.74 9.32 17.31
N ILE A 283 7.39 8.16 16.75
CA ILE A 283 7.67 7.83 15.35
C ILE A 283 6.96 8.81 14.41
N GLY A 284 5.67 8.96 14.58
CA GLY A 284 4.84 9.78 13.70
C GLY A 284 5.14 11.28 13.80
N LYS A 285 5.40 11.80 15.00
CA LYS A 285 5.81 13.20 15.20
C LYS A 285 7.22 13.47 14.64
N SER A 286 8.14 12.52 14.80
CA SER A 286 9.48 12.62 14.21
C SER A 286 9.44 12.72 12.68
N LEU A 287 8.66 11.84 12.04
CA LEU A 287 8.41 11.89 10.60
C LEU A 287 7.66 13.17 10.20
N GLY A 288 6.63 13.54 10.96
CA GLY A 288 5.85 14.76 10.75
C GLY A 288 6.72 16.03 10.79
N THR A 289 7.66 16.10 11.71
CA THR A 289 8.64 17.21 11.78
C THR A 289 9.49 17.25 10.53
N SER A 290 10.06 16.12 10.12
CA SER A 290 10.87 16.05 8.89
C SER A 290 10.07 16.46 7.64
N VAL A 291 8.79 16.10 7.57
CA VAL A 291 7.87 16.49 6.49
C VAL A 291 7.63 18.01 6.52
N THR A 292 7.20 18.54 7.64
CA THR A 292 6.81 19.97 7.76
C THR A 292 7.98 20.91 7.55
N GLU A 293 9.16 20.58 8.05
CA GLU A 293 10.39 21.36 7.83
C GLU A 293 10.84 21.36 6.37
N GLN A 294 10.46 20.35 5.60
CA GLN A 294 10.84 20.25 4.17
C GLN A 294 9.88 20.99 3.24
N LEU A 295 8.65 21.28 3.65
CA LEU A 295 7.60 21.82 2.77
C LEU A 295 8.03 23.11 2.04
N GLU A 296 8.69 24.03 2.74
CA GLU A 296 9.17 25.31 2.17
C GLU A 296 10.40 25.16 1.26
N LYS A 297 11.01 23.98 1.25
CA LYS A 297 12.20 23.66 0.45
C LYS A 297 11.89 22.85 -0.80
N LEU A 298 10.63 22.46 -0.97
CA LEU A 298 10.19 21.68 -2.13
C LEU A 298 10.30 22.51 -3.41
N THR A 299 10.64 21.83 -4.50
CA THR A 299 10.80 22.47 -5.82
C THR A 299 9.46 22.55 -6.53
N PRO A 300 9.05 23.73 -7.05
CA PRO A 300 7.87 23.86 -7.88
C PRO A 300 8.00 23.09 -9.19
N LEU A 301 6.95 22.36 -9.59
CA LEU A 301 6.87 21.72 -10.88
C LEU A 301 6.54 22.77 -11.96
N LYS A 302 7.40 22.89 -12.97
CA LYS A 302 7.19 23.76 -14.14
C LYS A 302 6.42 23.03 -15.24
N ASN A 303 6.82 21.80 -15.51
CA ASN A 303 6.11 20.88 -16.39
C ASN A 303 5.15 20.04 -15.54
N THR A 304 3.87 20.03 -15.90
CA THR A 304 2.81 19.31 -15.19
C THR A 304 2.11 18.26 -16.07
N THR A 305 2.76 17.84 -17.16
CA THR A 305 2.26 16.76 -18.01
C THR A 305 2.05 15.50 -17.19
N LEU A 306 0.83 15.00 -17.19
CA LEU A 306 0.44 13.78 -16.48
C LEU A 306 0.55 12.57 -17.38
N THR A 307 1.34 11.59 -16.97
CA THR A 307 1.44 10.30 -17.66
C THR A 307 1.11 9.15 -16.70
N VAL A 308 0.33 8.20 -17.17
CA VAL A 308 -0.03 6.98 -16.44
C VAL A 308 0.31 5.78 -17.30
N GLY A 309 1.03 4.83 -16.73
CA GLY A 309 1.33 3.54 -17.36
C GLY A 309 1.06 2.40 -16.41
N SER A 310 0.50 1.31 -16.91
CA SER A 310 0.24 0.11 -16.15
C SER A 310 0.65 -1.13 -16.93
N GLN A 311 1.16 -2.12 -16.23
CA GLN A 311 1.55 -3.41 -16.79
C GLN A 311 1.12 -4.53 -15.86
N VAL A 312 0.47 -5.55 -16.42
CA VAL A 312 0.23 -6.81 -15.70
C VAL A 312 1.51 -7.65 -15.75
N VAL A 313 1.98 -8.08 -14.58
CA VAL A 313 3.11 -8.97 -14.41
C VAL A 313 2.61 -10.30 -13.84
N ASN A 314 2.89 -11.39 -14.53
CA ASN A 314 2.53 -12.74 -14.06
C ASN A 314 3.66 -13.28 -13.18
N LEU A 315 3.52 -13.16 -11.87
CA LEU A 315 4.51 -13.63 -10.92
C LEU A 315 4.42 -15.14 -10.73
N PRO A 316 5.52 -15.90 -10.92
CA PRO A 316 5.50 -17.34 -10.72
C PRO A 316 5.24 -17.65 -9.23
N LEU A 317 4.26 -18.53 -8.98
CA LEU A 317 3.89 -18.97 -7.63
C LEU A 317 4.75 -20.15 -7.19
N GLN A 318 5.06 -20.21 -5.91
CA GLN A 318 5.52 -21.43 -5.26
C GLN A 318 4.43 -22.49 -5.34
N ASP A 319 4.72 -23.70 -4.88
CA ASP A 319 3.74 -24.78 -4.83
C ASP A 319 3.72 -25.45 -3.44
N ALA A 320 2.67 -26.19 -3.19
CA ALA A 320 2.52 -27.04 -2.02
C ALA A 320 2.22 -28.48 -2.47
N SER A 321 3.03 -29.44 -2.02
CA SER A 321 2.76 -30.85 -2.31
C SER A 321 1.52 -31.34 -1.56
N PRO A 322 0.86 -32.43 -2.02
CA PRO A 322 -0.25 -33.02 -1.30
C PRO A 322 0.10 -33.40 0.16
N GLU A 323 1.33 -33.82 0.42
CA GLU A 323 1.83 -34.18 1.75
C GLU A 323 1.99 -32.93 2.64
N GLU A 324 2.51 -31.82 2.07
CA GLU A 324 2.60 -30.55 2.76
C GLU A 324 1.22 -29.98 3.11
N VAL A 325 0.26 -30.09 2.20
CA VAL A 325 -1.13 -29.67 2.43
C VAL A 325 -1.75 -30.51 3.55
N ALA A 326 -1.62 -31.84 3.51
CA ALA A 326 -2.16 -32.74 4.53
C ALA A 326 -1.57 -32.45 5.93
N ARG A 327 -0.28 -32.16 6.01
CA ARG A 327 0.41 -31.75 7.25
C ARG A 327 -0.11 -30.40 7.75
N SER A 328 -0.27 -29.45 6.84
CA SER A 328 -0.76 -28.10 7.14
C SER A 328 -2.17 -28.12 7.72
N ILE A 329 -3.05 -28.96 7.16
CA ILE A 329 -4.41 -29.16 7.67
C ILE A 329 -4.38 -29.59 9.14
N LYS A 330 -3.55 -30.58 9.49
CA LYS A 330 -3.45 -31.06 10.87
C LYS A 330 -2.94 -29.99 11.84
N ILE A 331 -1.93 -29.21 11.41
CA ILE A 331 -1.36 -28.11 12.22
C ILE A 331 -2.44 -27.04 12.47
N LEU A 332 -3.16 -26.63 11.44
CA LEU A 332 -4.21 -25.61 11.56
C LEU A 332 -5.39 -26.09 12.41
N GLU A 333 -5.76 -27.35 12.32
CA GLU A 333 -6.79 -27.94 13.20
C GLU A 333 -6.41 -27.90 14.68
N ILE A 334 -5.15 -28.19 14.99
CA ILE A 334 -4.64 -28.12 16.36
C ILE A 334 -4.67 -26.67 16.85
N ALA A 335 -4.13 -25.73 16.07
CA ALA A 335 -4.13 -24.30 16.40
C ALA A 335 -5.56 -23.77 16.59
N HIS A 336 -6.47 -24.12 15.71
CA HIS A 336 -7.87 -23.70 15.74
C HIS A 336 -8.61 -24.19 16.99
N LYS A 337 -8.30 -25.38 17.48
CA LYS A 337 -8.83 -25.94 18.74
C LYS A 337 -8.14 -25.41 20.01
N GLY A 338 -7.28 -24.41 19.88
CA GLY A 338 -6.52 -23.82 21.00
C GLY A 338 -5.31 -24.63 21.44
N GLY A 339 -4.87 -25.63 20.66
CA GLY A 339 -3.66 -26.39 20.91
C GLY A 339 -2.41 -25.57 20.64
N LYS A 340 -1.30 -25.95 21.30
CA LYS A 340 0.00 -25.30 21.08
C LYS A 340 0.62 -25.79 19.78
N VAL A 341 1.02 -24.85 18.94
CA VAL A 341 1.71 -25.07 17.67
C VAL A 341 2.93 -24.14 17.63
N ASP A 342 4.04 -24.62 17.08
CA ASP A 342 5.19 -23.77 16.80
C ASP A 342 4.80 -22.64 15.85
N PHE A 343 5.33 -21.43 16.10
CA PHE A 343 4.98 -20.25 15.33
C PHE A 343 5.30 -20.39 13.83
N PHE A 344 6.51 -20.89 13.51
CA PHE A 344 6.91 -21.07 12.11
C PHE A 344 6.15 -22.20 11.43
N ASP A 345 5.80 -23.27 12.15
CA ASP A 345 4.92 -24.32 11.64
C ASP A 345 3.53 -23.79 11.32
N HIS A 346 2.99 -22.92 12.18
CA HIS A 346 1.70 -22.27 11.97
C HIS A 346 1.71 -21.36 10.72
N VAL A 347 2.71 -20.50 10.61
CA VAL A 347 2.89 -19.59 9.46
C VAL A 347 3.05 -20.38 8.15
N THR A 348 3.88 -21.44 8.19
CA THR A 348 4.12 -22.31 7.02
C THR A 348 2.84 -23.04 6.61
N ALA A 349 2.11 -23.60 7.58
CA ALA A 349 0.85 -24.28 7.30
C ALA A 349 -0.18 -23.36 6.67
N TYR A 350 -0.33 -22.17 7.22
CA TYR A 350 -1.23 -21.15 6.69
C TYR A 350 -0.89 -20.79 5.23
N LYS A 351 0.38 -20.52 4.95
CA LYS A 351 0.87 -20.24 3.60
C LYS A 351 0.60 -21.37 2.63
N LYS A 352 0.90 -22.63 3.02
CA LYS A 352 0.71 -23.78 2.13
C LYS A 352 -0.75 -24.00 1.76
N MET A 353 -1.67 -23.75 2.68
CA MET A 353 -3.11 -23.78 2.41
C MET A 353 -3.54 -22.70 1.42
N ILE A 354 -3.02 -21.47 1.58
CA ILE A 354 -3.26 -20.36 0.66
C ILE A 354 -2.75 -20.70 -0.75
N LEU A 355 -1.53 -21.21 -0.86
CA LEU A 355 -0.95 -21.61 -2.14
C LEU A 355 -1.76 -22.70 -2.84
N ASP A 356 -2.18 -23.72 -2.11
CA ASP A 356 -2.98 -24.81 -2.68
C ASP A 356 -4.31 -24.28 -3.25
N GLN A 357 -4.95 -23.36 -2.54
CA GLN A 357 -6.17 -22.72 -3.02
C GLN A 357 -5.94 -21.86 -4.27
N ILE A 358 -4.91 -21.02 -4.28
CA ILE A 358 -4.60 -20.20 -5.46
C ILE A 358 -4.28 -21.08 -6.67
N ARG A 359 -3.45 -22.09 -6.50
CA ARG A 359 -2.98 -22.91 -7.62
C ARG A 359 -4.01 -23.88 -8.14
N HIS A 360 -4.79 -24.52 -7.25
CA HIS A 360 -5.48 -25.76 -7.56
C HIS A 360 -7.00 -25.71 -7.43
N LYS A 361 -7.59 -24.58 -7.07
CA LYS A 361 -9.05 -24.47 -6.91
C LYS A 361 -9.64 -25.51 -5.96
N LYS A 362 -8.89 -25.98 -4.97
CA LYS A 362 -9.34 -27.01 -4.06
C LYS A 362 -9.92 -26.39 -2.80
N PRO A 363 -11.24 -26.35 -2.63
CA PRO A 363 -11.81 -26.04 -1.33
C PRO A 363 -11.41 -27.13 -0.34
N HIS A 364 -10.96 -26.72 0.82
CA HIS A 364 -10.58 -27.62 1.90
C HIS A 364 -11.79 -27.91 2.78
N ALA A 365 -11.75 -29.02 3.52
CA ALA A 365 -12.88 -29.46 4.30
C ALA A 365 -13.29 -28.48 5.41
N ASN A 366 -14.53 -28.21 5.47
CA ASN A 366 -15.34 -27.54 6.50
C ASN A 366 -14.66 -26.49 7.41
N THR A 367 -13.94 -26.85 8.45
CA THR A 367 -13.33 -25.89 9.38
C THR A 367 -12.09 -25.20 8.82
N ILE A 368 -11.38 -25.81 7.88
CA ILE A 368 -10.14 -25.31 7.30
C ILE A 368 -10.42 -24.45 6.07
N GLU A 369 -11.49 -24.71 5.38
CA GLU A 369 -11.97 -23.90 4.26
C GLU A 369 -12.09 -22.43 4.65
N HIS A 370 -12.52 -22.16 5.87
CA HIS A 370 -12.64 -20.80 6.38
C HIS A 370 -11.29 -20.15 6.68
N ILE A 371 -10.26 -20.93 7.03
CA ILE A 371 -8.91 -20.42 7.25
C ILE A 371 -8.26 -19.99 5.94
N THR A 372 -8.56 -20.71 4.87
CA THR A 372 -7.98 -20.46 3.56
C THR A 372 -8.63 -19.30 2.81
N TRP A 373 -9.71 -18.75 3.32
CA TRP A 373 -10.41 -17.64 2.72
C TRP A 373 -9.78 -16.26 3.03
N GLY A 374 -8.51 -16.26 3.44
CA GLY A 374 -7.69 -15.06 3.47
C GLY A 374 -7.38 -14.50 2.10
N LEU A 375 -7.99 -15.05 1.03
CA LEU A 375 -7.73 -14.70 -0.35
C LEU A 375 -8.98 -14.25 -1.07
N SER A 376 -8.74 -13.50 -2.15
CA SER A 376 -9.78 -13.23 -3.13
C SER A 376 -10.24 -14.51 -3.81
N ARG A 377 -11.53 -14.75 -3.84
CA ARG A 377 -12.11 -15.94 -4.48
C ARG A 377 -11.79 -16.00 -5.98
N SER A 378 -11.65 -14.85 -6.64
CA SER A 378 -11.29 -14.79 -8.07
C SER A 378 -9.91 -15.35 -8.38
N LEU A 379 -9.05 -15.48 -7.36
CA LEU A 379 -7.70 -16.03 -7.51
C LEU A 379 -7.65 -17.55 -7.31
N ALA A 380 -8.71 -18.17 -6.82
CA ALA A 380 -8.77 -19.62 -6.67
C ALA A 380 -8.59 -20.30 -8.04
N GLY A 381 -7.60 -21.19 -8.15
CA GLY A 381 -7.26 -21.85 -9.40
C GLY A 381 -6.55 -20.99 -10.43
N ALA A 382 -5.86 -19.94 -10.01
CA ALA A 382 -5.03 -19.10 -10.90
C ALA A 382 -3.89 -19.89 -11.61
N GLY A 383 -3.51 -21.04 -11.08
CA GLY A 383 -2.51 -21.93 -11.69
C GLY A 383 -1.08 -21.56 -11.23
N GLU A 384 -0.16 -21.56 -12.19
CA GLU A 384 1.28 -21.44 -11.90
C GLU A 384 1.75 -20.01 -11.63
N SER A 385 0.94 -19.02 -11.95
CA SER A 385 1.30 -17.61 -11.77
C SER A 385 0.14 -16.78 -11.22
N LEU A 386 0.50 -15.70 -10.53
CA LEU A 386 -0.41 -14.70 -10.01
C LEU A 386 -0.27 -13.42 -10.83
N PRO A 387 -1.32 -12.98 -11.55
CA PRO A 387 -1.29 -11.70 -12.26
C PRO A 387 -1.38 -10.55 -11.25
N VAL A 388 -0.46 -9.60 -11.35
CA VAL A 388 -0.42 -8.40 -10.52
C VAL A 388 -0.21 -7.16 -11.37
N ASP A 389 -0.72 -6.02 -10.93
CA ASP A 389 -0.52 -4.74 -11.61
C ASP A 389 0.72 -4.02 -11.07
N VAL A 390 1.54 -3.49 -11.96
CA VAL A 390 2.51 -2.43 -11.66
C VAL A 390 2.02 -1.17 -12.37
N THR A 391 1.79 -0.10 -11.61
CA THR A 391 1.29 1.17 -12.15
C THR A 391 2.26 2.29 -11.82
N VAL A 392 2.53 3.14 -12.80
CA VAL A 392 3.41 4.32 -12.64
C VAL A 392 2.62 5.55 -13.07
N MET A 393 2.56 6.53 -12.18
CA MET A 393 1.99 7.86 -12.43
C MET A 393 3.14 8.87 -12.37
N THR A 394 3.27 9.70 -13.39
CA THR A 394 4.32 10.73 -13.41
C THR A 394 3.75 12.10 -13.71
N ILE A 395 4.35 13.14 -13.14
CA ILE A 395 3.97 14.53 -13.40
C ILE A 395 5.24 15.28 -13.80
N GLY A 396 5.24 15.77 -15.04
CA GLY A 396 6.41 16.37 -15.65
C GLY A 396 7.59 15.40 -15.71
N ASP A 397 8.76 15.92 -15.50
CA ASP A 397 10.04 15.19 -15.46
C ASP A 397 10.63 15.09 -14.02
N GLU A 398 9.87 15.52 -13.02
CA GLU A 398 10.35 15.67 -11.65
C GLU A 398 9.85 14.58 -10.70
N VAL A 399 8.59 14.16 -10.79
CA VAL A 399 7.97 13.26 -9.82
C VAL A 399 7.33 12.03 -10.44
N ALA A 400 7.58 10.89 -9.84
CA ALA A 400 6.94 9.62 -10.15
C ALA A 400 6.38 8.96 -8.88
N ILE A 401 5.20 8.35 -9.02
CA ILE A 401 4.60 7.47 -8.02
C ILE A 401 4.53 6.08 -8.66
N VAL A 402 5.25 5.12 -8.07
CA VAL A 402 5.31 3.72 -8.50
C VAL A 402 4.49 2.89 -7.54
N CYS A 403 3.48 2.19 -8.03
CA CYS A 403 2.60 1.36 -7.22
C CYS A 403 2.90 -0.12 -7.45
N LEU A 404 3.25 -0.84 -6.38
CA LEU A 404 3.64 -2.24 -6.40
C LEU A 404 2.70 -3.09 -5.54
N PRO A 405 2.46 -4.36 -5.89
CA PRO A 405 1.69 -5.29 -5.07
C PRO A 405 2.49 -5.80 -3.88
N GLY A 406 1.81 -6.27 -2.85
CA GLY A 406 2.40 -7.02 -1.73
C GLY A 406 3.36 -6.24 -0.83
N GLU A 407 4.02 -6.98 0.05
CA GLU A 407 4.99 -6.46 1.03
C GLU A 407 6.41 -6.63 0.47
N VAL A 408 6.89 -5.60 -0.21
CA VAL A 408 8.13 -5.62 -1.00
C VAL A 408 9.35 -5.33 -0.11
N PHE A 409 10.43 -6.10 -0.28
CA PHE A 409 11.69 -5.83 0.42
C PHE A 409 12.30 -4.49 -0.01
N VAL A 410 12.89 -3.81 0.95
CA VAL A 410 13.42 -2.44 0.79
C VAL A 410 14.45 -2.32 -0.35
N GLU A 411 15.30 -3.33 -0.55
CA GLU A 411 16.31 -3.32 -1.62
C GLU A 411 15.69 -3.20 -3.01
N LEU A 412 14.54 -3.82 -3.24
CA LEU A 412 13.81 -3.72 -4.51
C LEU A 412 13.29 -2.29 -4.75
N GLY A 413 12.78 -1.64 -3.72
CA GLY A 413 12.38 -0.23 -3.77
C GLY A 413 13.55 0.70 -4.05
N LEU A 414 14.68 0.49 -3.36
CA LEU A 414 15.91 1.26 -3.59
C LEU A 414 16.44 1.07 -5.01
N ALA A 415 16.36 -0.15 -5.56
CA ALA A 415 16.77 -0.42 -6.95
C ALA A 415 15.92 0.36 -7.97
N ILE A 416 14.61 0.45 -7.75
CA ILE A 416 13.72 1.26 -8.60
C ILE A 416 14.08 2.75 -8.49
N LYS A 417 14.25 3.28 -7.29
CA LYS A 417 14.64 4.68 -7.07
C LYS A 417 15.95 5.01 -7.76
N GLN A 418 16.95 4.13 -7.65
CA GLN A 418 18.27 4.33 -8.26
C GLN A 418 18.20 4.33 -9.80
N ALA A 419 17.33 3.51 -10.38
CA ALA A 419 17.17 3.42 -11.84
C ALA A 419 16.19 4.47 -12.40
N SER A 420 15.43 5.15 -11.57
CA SER A 420 14.41 6.11 -11.97
C SER A 420 15.05 7.36 -12.60
N PRO A 421 14.54 7.83 -13.75
CA PRO A 421 14.96 9.11 -14.33
C PRO A 421 14.32 10.34 -13.64
N PHE A 422 13.38 10.13 -12.70
CA PHE A 422 12.69 11.21 -11.98
C PHE A 422 13.45 11.56 -10.69
N LYS A 423 13.52 12.84 -10.36
CA LYS A 423 14.23 13.31 -9.16
C LYS A 423 13.58 12.84 -7.85
N THR A 424 12.25 12.85 -7.83
CA THR A 424 11.46 12.33 -6.70
C THR A 424 10.69 11.10 -7.17
N THR A 425 11.05 9.93 -6.67
CA THR A 425 10.37 8.67 -6.97
C THR A 425 9.83 8.08 -5.68
N MET A 426 8.52 8.13 -5.55
CA MET A 426 7.79 7.54 -4.42
C MET A 426 7.30 6.14 -4.80
N ILE A 427 7.56 5.16 -3.94
CA ILE A 427 7.12 3.78 -4.17
C ILE A 427 6.09 3.42 -3.14
N VAL A 428 4.89 3.11 -3.59
CA VAL A 428 3.76 2.72 -2.75
C VAL A 428 3.52 1.23 -2.91
N GLU A 429 3.90 0.44 -1.90
CA GLU A 429 3.62 -0.99 -1.86
C GLU A 429 2.16 -1.28 -1.46
N LEU A 430 1.78 -2.53 -1.42
CA LEU A 430 0.42 -2.99 -1.05
C LEU A 430 -0.68 -2.34 -1.90
N SER A 431 -0.35 -2.14 -3.17
CA SER A 431 -1.24 -1.58 -4.18
C SER A 431 -1.96 -2.69 -4.95
N ASN A 432 -3.27 -2.64 -5.00
CA ASN A 432 -4.19 -3.50 -5.74
C ASN A 432 -4.20 -4.99 -5.40
N THR A 433 -3.14 -5.56 -4.85
CA THR A 433 -3.01 -7.00 -4.56
C THR A 433 -2.14 -7.25 -3.34
N VAL A 434 -2.67 -7.91 -2.32
CA VAL A 434 -1.94 -8.33 -1.12
C VAL A 434 -1.58 -9.82 -1.14
N GLU A 435 -2.20 -10.59 -2.02
CA GLU A 435 -2.14 -12.06 -2.01
C GLU A 435 -0.77 -12.65 -2.39
N THR A 436 0.15 -11.84 -2.86
CA THR A 436 1.58 -12.20 -2.95
C THR A 436 2.21 -12.41 -1.59
N ILE A 437 1.66 -11.76 -0.56
CA ILE A 437 2.23 -11.57 0.78
C ILE A 437 3.60 -10.90 0.62
N TYR A 438 4.67 -11.43 1.24
CA TYR A 438 6.01 -10.87 1.07
C TYR A 438 6.58 -11.09 -0.31
N ILE A 439 7.33 -10.10 -0.78
CA ILE A 439 8.10 -10.16 -2.04
C ILE A 439 9.57 -9.88 -1.73
N PRO A 440 10.32 -10.92 -1.33
CA PRO A 440 11.75 -10.80 -1.11
C PRO A 440 12.52 -10.63 -2.42
N HIS A 441 13.70 -9.99 -2.37
CA HIS A 441 14.63 -10.07 -3.48
C HIS A 441 15.22 -11.50 -3.60
N ARG A 442 15.69 -11.86 -4.77
CA ARG A 442 16.12 -13.24 -5.11
C ARG A 442 17.08 -13.84 -4.06
N ALA A 443 18.12 -13.11 -3.68
CA ALA A 443 19.14 -13.60 -2.76
C ALA A 443 18.61 -13.86 -1.33
N ALA A 444 17.54 -13.19 -0.92
CA ALA A 444 16.97 -13.36 0.41
C ALA A 444 16.37 -14.75 0.66
N TYR A 445 15.96 -15.44 -0.40
CA TYR A 445 15.34 -16.78 -0.27
C TYR A 445 16.31 -17.81 0.32
N ALA A 446 17.60 -17.72 0.00
CA ALA A 446 18.60 -18.61 0.57
C ALA A 446 18.73 -18.51 2.09
N GLY A 447 18.45 -17.34 2.66
CA GLY A 447 18.49 -17.11 4.09
C GLY A 447 17.26 -17.61 4.85
N GLY A 448 16.14 -17.83 4.15
CA GLY A 448 14.88 -18.24 4.78
C GLY A 448 14.31 -17.22 5.74
N SER A 449 13.81 -17.70 6.89
CA SER A 449 13.15 -16.95 7.97
C SER A 449 11.74 -16.49 7.63
N TYR A 450 11.13 -15.67 8.48
CA TYR A 450 9.71 -15.34 8.49
C TYR A 450 9.18 -14.85 7.14
N GLU A 451 9.79 -13.82 6.57
CA GLU A 451 9.30 -13.16 5.35
C GLU A 451 9.38 -14.10 4.13
N VAL A 452 10.45 -14.86 4.03
CA VAL A 452 10.62 -15.84 2.95
C VAL A 452 9.66 -17.00 3.11
N THR A 453 9.47 -17.50 4.34
CA THR A 453 8.46 -18.51 4.66
C THR A 453 7.05 -18.03 4.29
N ASN A 454 6.77 -16.76 4.49
CA ASN A 454 5.46 -16.14 4.26
C ASN A 454 5.35 -15.45 2.89
N SER A 455 6.09 -15.92 1.89
CA SER A 455 6.00 -15.46 0.49
C SER A 455 5.31 -16.51 -0.38
N ASN A 456 4.37 -16.11 -1.21
CA ASN A 456 3.69 -16.99 -2.16
C ASN A 456 4.42 -17.10 -3.51
N VAL A 457 5.35 -16.20 -3.79
CA VAL A 457 6.00 -16.08 -5.09
C VAL A 457 7.39 -16.71 -5.10
N GLN A 458 7.83 -17.14 -6.28
CA GLN A 458 9.15 -17.74 -6.48
C GLN A 458 10.27 -16.69 -6.44
N PRO A 459 11.53 -17.11 -6.15
CA PRO A 459 12.69 -16.24 -6.28
C PRO A 459 12.79 -15.59 -7.66
N GLY A 460 13.05 -14.29 -7.68
CA GLY A 460 13.11 -13.49 -8.91
C GLY A 460 11.81 -12.71 -9.20
N SER A 461 10.73 -12.99 -8.51
CA SER A 461 9.46 -12.25 -8.69
C SER A 461 9.61 -10.76 -8.36
N GLY A 462 10.36 -10.41 -7.32
CA GLY A 462 10.63 -9.02 -6.96
C GLY A 462 11.39 -8.27 -8.06
N GLU A 463 12.37 -8.91 -8.67
CA GLU A 463 13.15 -8.35 -9.79
C GLU A 463 12.28 -8.16 -11.04
N MET A 464 11.30 -9.01 -11.28
CA MET A 464 10.32 -8.82 -12.36
C MET A 464 9.50 -7.54 -12.15
N LEU A 465 9.13 -7.23 -10.91
CA LEU A 465 8.44 -5.97 -10.56
C LEU A 465 9.34 -4.75 -10.77
N VAL A 466 10.61 -4.84 -10.37
CA VAL A 466 11.60 -3.76 -10.62
C VAL A 466 11.75 -3.50 -12.11
N GLU A 467 11.91 -4.55 -12.92
CA GLU A 467 12.04 -4.44 -14.37
C GLU A 467 10.81 -3.77 -15.00
N ALA A 468 9.60 -4.19 -14.62
CA ALA A 468 8.36 -3.61 -15.11
C ALA A 468 8.23 -2.12 -14.71
N ALA A 469 8.53 -1.79 -13.45
CA ALA A 469 8.49 -0.41 -12.96
C ALA A 469 9.50 0.49 -13.69
N VAL A 470 10.74 0.05 -13.84
CA VAL A 470 11.79 0.81 -14.54
C VAL A 470 11.45 1.03 -16.01
N LYS A 471 10.89 0.02 -16.68
CA LYS A 471 10.40 0.14 -18.07
C LYS A 471 9.35 1.24 -18.16
N LEU A 472 8.31 1.19 -17.31
CA LEU A 472 7.23 2.19 -17.30
C LEU A 472 7.75 3.60 -16.97
N LEU A 473 8.70 3.73 -16.04
CA LEU A 473 9.34 5.01 -15.72
C LEU A 473 10.08 5.61 -16.91
N ARG A 474 10.84 4.79 -17.65
CA ARG A 474 11.56 5.24 -18.85
C ARG A 474 10.63 5.62 -19.98
N GLU A 475 9.56 4.87 -20.20
CA GLU A 475 8.52 5.20 -21.18
C GLU A 475 7.85 6.54 -20.86
N ALA A 476 7.48 6.76 -19.59
CA ALA A 476 6.89 8.01 -19.13
C ALA A 476 7.86 9.20 -19.32
N ALA A 477 9.13 9.03 -18.94
CA ALA A 477 10.15 10.07 -19.12
C ALA A 477 10.35 10.47 -20.60
N THR A 478 10.26 9.51 -21.50
CA THR A 478 10.34 9.78 -22.96
C THR A 478 9.14 10.58 -23.45
N LYS A 479 7.93 10.21 -23.04
CA LYS A 479 6.70 10.94 -23.39
C LYS A 479 6.73 12.38 -22.88
N ASN A 480 7.10 12.58 -21.61
CA ASN A 480 7.10 13.89 -20.97
C ASN A 480 8.14 14.87 -21.54
N ARG A 481 9.10 14.40 -22.33
CA ARG A 481 10.12 15.24 -23.01
C ARG A 481 9.70 15.64 -24.42
N THR A 482 8.75 14.96 -25.01
CA THR A 482 8.29 15.19 -26.40
C THR A 482 7.09 16.11 -26.47
N ASP A 483 6.41 16.34 -25.37
CA ASP A 483 5.28 17.26 -25.23
C ASP A 483 5.72 18.58 -24.57
#